data_7629032a36606a23a110363938258d3b
#
_entry.id   7629032a36606a23a110363938258d3b
#
_cell.length_a   1.000
_cell.length_b   1.000
_cell.length_c   1.000
_cell.angle_alpha   90.00
_cell.angle_beta   90.00
_cell.angle_gamma   90.00
#
_symmetry.space_group_name_H-M   'P 1'
#
loop_
_entity.id
_entity.type
_entity.pdbx_description
1 polymer ?
#
loop_
_entity_poly.entity_id
_entity_poly.type
_entity_poly.pdbx_seq_one_letter_code
_entity_poly.pdbx_strand_id
1 'polypeptide(L)'
;VAGLLLTASVFAQAPEKMSYQAIIRNASNALVTTTVGMKISILQTTATGTAVYAETQTTMPNANGLVSIEIGGGTIVSGTMAGINWANGPYFIKTETDIDNNASYDVTATSQLLSTPYALYAKSAGNATPSGFTHYLGEAYLGGIIFELYKGSDGLEHGLIVALTEQVTTKKWQNTGVLVNANRTEDGVYNTPLMTDSPAATYIATLGTGWYLPSIDELGKLYYNRYYVQKALRAGGNTLLSSTANYWSSTEFNAAYAYVFDFNSGFAYTN
;
A
#
# COMPACT_ATOMS: atom_id res chain seq x y z
N VAL A 1 -28.50 23.68 -13.54
CA VAL A 1 -28.69 22.24 -13.57
C VAL A 1 -27.37 21.60 -13.14
N ALA A 2 -27.30 21.07 -11.90
CA ALA A 2 -26.13 20.37 -11.40
C ALA A 2 -26.27 18.89 -11.77
N GLY A 3 -25.37 18.41 -12.65
CA GLY A 3 -25.30 17.00 -12.99
C GLY A 3 -24.50 16.21 -11.93
N LEU A 4 -25.13 15.24 -11.29
CA LEU A 4 -24.49 14.30 -10.36
C LEU A 4 -23.79 13.22 -11.19
N LEU A 5 -22.45 13.26 -11.31
CA LEU A 5 -21.66 12.19 -11.87
C LEU A 5 -21.51 11.08 -10.80
N LEU A 6 -22.32 10.02 -10.92
CA LEU A 6 -22.07 8.78 -10.18
C LEU A 6 -20.88 8.05 -10.84
N THR A 7 -19.71 8.11 -10.23
CA THR A 7 -18.59 7.22 -10.56
C THR A 7 -18.81 5.86 -9.91
N ALA A 8 -19.30 4.88 -10.69
CA ALA A 8 -19.26 3.48 -10.28
C ALA A 8 -17.79 3.01 -10.32
N SER A 9 -17.22 2.68 -9.18
CA SER A 9 -15.93 2.02 -9.12
C SER A 9 -16.09 0.57 -9.60
N VAL A 10 -15.75 0.31 -10.86
CA VAL A 10 -15.66 -1.06 -11.39
C VAL A 10 -14.32 -1.63 -10.92
N PHE A 11 -14.34 -2.42 -9.86
CA PHE A 11 -13.19 -3.24 -9.48
C PHE A 11 -13.11 -4.41 -10.47
N ALA A 12 -12.11 -4.39 -11.35
CA ALA A 12 -11.74 -5.55 -12.14
C ALA A 12 -11.05 -6.57 -11.22
N GLN A 13 -11.82 -7.38 -10.49
CA GLN A 13 -11.28 -8.50 -9.73
C GLN A 13 -10.89 -9.62 -10.69
N ALA A 14 -9.70 -10.19 -10.51
CA ALA A 14 -9.32 -11.40 -11.21
C ALA A 14 -10.33 -12.52 -10.86
N PRO A 15 -10.79 -13.32 -11.84
CA PRO A 15 -11.73 -14.40 -11.54
C PRO A 15 -11.08 -15.39 -10.58
N GLU A 16 -11.85 -15.83 -9.59
CA GLU A 16 -11.49 -16.83 -8.56
C GLU A 16 -11.44 -18.25 -9.17
N LYS A 17 -10.69 -18.39 -10.28
CA LYS A 17 -10.64 -19.61 -11.08
C LYS A 17 -9.23 -19.87 -11.58
N MET A 18 -8.90 -21.14 -11.79
CA MET A 18 -7.65 -21.60 -12.39
C MET A 18 -7.95 -22.52 -13.59
N SER A 19 -7.28 -22.30 -14.71
CA SER A 19 -7.30 -23.24 -15.84
C SER A 19 -6.54 -24.52 -15.49
N TYR A 20 -7.13 -25.65 -15.77
CA TYR A 20 -6.50 -26.96 -15.60
C TYR A 20 -6.71 -27.82 -16.85
N GLN A 21 -5.64 -28.51 -17.28
CA GLN A 21 -5.69 -29.42 -18.42
C GLN A 21 -4.97 -30.72 -18.07
N ALA A 22 -5.54 -31.84 -18.48
CA ALA A 22 -4.93 -33.15 -18.31
C ALA A 22 -5.33 -34.09 -19.46
N ILE A 23 -4.47 -35.07 -19.77
CA ILE A 23 -4.80 -36.17 -20.65
C ILE A 23 -5.20 -37.36 -19.79
N ILE A 24 -6.42 -37.84 -19.96
CA ILE A 24 -6.96 -38.94 -19.18
C ILE A 24 -6.68 -40.27 -19.90
N ARG A 25 -6.10 -41.21 -19.15
CA ARG A 25 -5.80 -42.57 -19.61
C ARG A 25 -6.34 -43.56 -18.59
N ASN A 26 -6.79 -44.72 -19.07
CA ASN A 26 -7.18 -45.83 -18.21
C ASN A 26 -5.97 -46.67 -17.77
N ALA A 27 -6.20 -47.68 -16.94
CA ALA A 27 -5.16 -48.56 -16.41
C ALA A 27 -4.33 -49.27 -17.52
N SER A 28 -4.88 -49.46 -18.71
CA SER A 28 -4.20 -50.02 -19.88
C SER A 28 -3.49 -48.95 -20.73
N ASN A 29 -3.35 -47.73 -20.22
CA ASN A 29 -2.73 -46.58 -20.88
C ASN A 29 -3.46 -46.13 -22.17
N ALA A 30 -4.68 -46.61 -22.41
CA ALA A 30 -5.53 -46.12 -23.52
C ALA A 30 -6.17 -44.77 -23.19
N LEU A 31 -6.38 -43.95 -24.20
CA LEU A 31 -7.05 -42.65 -24.05
C LEU A 31 -8.51 -42.86 -23.65
N VAL A 32 -8.97 -42.10 -22.67
CA VAL A 32 -10.38 -42.00 -22.28
C VAL A 32 -11.02 -40.86 -23.05
N THR A 33 -12.08 -41.15 -23.84
CA THR A 33 -12.80 -40.19 -24.67
C THR A 33 -14.28 -40.12 -24.31
N THR A 34 -14.70 -40.84 -23.26
CA THR A 34 -16.03 -40.81 -22.68
C THR A 34 -16.10 -39.79 -21.56
N THR A 35 -17.31 -39.40 -21.18
CA THR A 35 -17.54 -38.50 -20.05
C THR A 35 -16.90 -39.04 -18.77
N VAL A 36 -16.16 -38.20 -18.05
CA VAL A 36 -15.50 -38.52 -16.78
C VAL A 36 -15.99 -37.61 -15.66
N GLY A 37 -16.07 -38.15 -14.43
CA GLY A 37 -16.21 -37.38 -13.21
C GLY A 37 -14.83 -36.97 -12.67
N MET A 38 -14.70 -35.76 -12.20
CA MET A 38 -13.47 -35.28 -11.58
C MET A 38 -13.77 -34.62 -10.22
N LYS A 39 -13.00 -35.01 -9.21
CA LYS A 39 -12.94 -34.29 -7.95
C LYS A 39 -11.60 -33.62 -7.84
N ILE A 40 -11.61 -32.33 -7.63
CA ILE A 40 -10.42 -31.48 -7.51
C ILE A 40 -10.35 -30.96 -6.08
N SER A 41 -9.18 -31.09 -5.44
CA SER A 41 -8.95 -30.59 -4.10
C SER A 41 -7.67 -29.77 -4.05
N ILE A 42 -7.70 -28.64 -3.35
CA ILE A 42 -6.53 -27.85 -2.99
C ILE A 42 -6.12 -28.25 -1.58
N LEU A 43 -4.93 -28.85 -1.47
CA LEU A 43 -4.35 -29.30 -0.20
C LEU A 43 -3.33 -28.28 0.28
N GLN A 44 -3.26 -28.08 1.60
CA GLN A 44 -2.32 -27.15 2.22
C GLN A 44 -1.16 -27.88 2.88
N THR A 45 0.01 -27.29 2.83
CA THR A 45 1.27 -27.70 3.51
C THR A 45 1.96 -28.90 2.88
N THR A 46 1.26 -29.98 2.56
CA THR A 46 1.85 -31.22 2.01
C THR A 46 0.96 -31.84 0.94
N ALA A 47 1.52 -32.73 0.12
CA ALA A 47 0.78 -33.50 -0.88
C ALA A 47 -0.34 -34.39 -0.31
N THR A 48 -0.33 -34.63 1.00
CA THR A 48 -1.36 -35.37 1.77
C THR A 48 -2.01 -34.51 2.83
N GLY A 49 -1.85 -33.16 2.72
CA GLY A 49 -2.37 -32.20 3.69
C GLY A 49 -3.89 -32.08 3.66
N THR A 50 -4.39 -31.23 4.55
CA THR A 50 -5.83 -30.95 4.64
C THR A 50 -6.33 -30.22 3.39
N ALA A 51 -7.45 -30.67 2.84
CA ALA A 51 -8.12 -29.96 1.76
C ALA A 51 -8.77 -28.67 2.30
N VAL A 52 -8.31 -27.52 1.80
CA VAL A 52 -8.87 -26.21 2.09
C VAL A 52 -9.96 -25.80 1.10
N TYR A 53 -9.98 -26.48 -0.04
CA TYR A 53 -11.01 -26.36 -1.08
C TYR A 53 -11.21 -27.71 -1.76
N ALA A 54 -12.44 -28.06 -2.09
CA ALA A 54 -12.75 -29.18 -2.97
C ALA A 54 -14.02 -28.94 -3.77
N GLU A 55 -13.99 -29.40 -5.02
CA GLU A 55 -15.15 -29.36 -5.95
C GLU A 55 -15.26 -30.63 -6.76
N THR A 56 -16.39 -30.86 -7.39
CA THR A 56 -16.59 -31.89 -8.40
C THR A 56 -17.03 -31.27 -9.71
N GLN A 57 -16.57 -31.85 -10.82
CA GLN A 57 -16.94 -31.49 -12.19
C GLN A 57 -17.16 -32.76 -13.02
N THR A 58 -18.01 -32.62 -14.03
CA THR A 58 -18.17 -33.64 -15.07
C THR A 58 -17.77 -33.03 -16.39
N THR A 59 -16.87 -33.69 -17.13
CA THR A 59 -16.34 -33.19 -18.39
C THR A 59 -16.16 -34.33 -19.41
N MET A 60 -16.16 -33.97 -20.68
CA MET A 60 -15.92 -34.92 -21.77
C MET A 60 -14.56 -34.65 -22.41
N PRO A 61 -13.59 -35.58 -22.30
CA PRO A 61 -12.32 -35.46 -23.01
C PRO A 61 -12.50 -35.37 -24.51
N ASN A 62 -11.60 -34.68 -25.20
CA ASN A 62 -11.59 -34.66 -26.66
C ASN A 62 -11.01 -35.99 -27.21
N ALA A 63 -10.91 -36.13 -28.55
CA ALA A 63 -10.38 -37.31 -29.23
C ALA A 63 -8.95 -37.71 -28.84
N ASN A 64 -8.18 -36.81 -28.22
CA ASN A 64 -6.85 -37.03 -27.69
C ASN A 64 -6.84 -37.31 -26.19
N GLY A 65 -8.01 -37.54 -25.58
CA GLY A 65 -8.15 -37.75 -24.14
C GLY A 65 -7.94 -36.47 -23.30
N LEU A 66 -7.84 -35.30 -23.91
CA LEU A 66 -7.58 -34.04 -23.19
C LEU A 66 -8.88 -33.50 -22.61
N VAL A 67 -8.86 -33.24 -21.30
CA VAL A 67 -9.85 -32.42 -20.58
C VAL A 67 -9.29 -31.00 -20.36
N SER A 68 -10.20 -30.04 -20.42
CA SER A 68 -9.91 -28.65 -20.06
C SER A 68 -11.04 -28.16 -19.18
N ILE A 69 -10.71 -27.79 -17.94
CA ILE A 69 -11.69 -27.33 -16.93
C ILE A 69 -11.21 -26.06 -16.26
N GLU A 70 -12.12 -25.34 -15.63
CA GLU A 70 -11.85 -24.22 -14.74
C GLU A 70 -12.07 -24.66 -13.30
N ILE A 71 -10.99 -24.80 -12.53
CA ILE A 71 -11.09 -25.03 -11.08
C ILE A 71 -11.63 -23.77 -10.43
N GLY A 72 -12.61 -23.91 -9.55
CA GLY A 72 -13.41 -22.80 -9.02
C GLY A 72 -14.73 -22.60 -9.78
N GLY A 73 -14.99 -23.42 -10.83
CA GLY A 73 -16.22 -23.40 -11.60
C GLY A 73 -17.16 -24.59 -11.37
N GLY A 74 -16.73 -25.58 -10.59
CA GLY A 74 -17.47 -26.80 -10.33
C GLY A 74 -18.49 -26.72 -9.20
N THR A 75 -19.04 -27.89 -8.84
CA THR A 75 -19.91 -28.02 -7.65
C THR A 75 -19.05 -28.11 -6.39
N ILE A 76 -19.18 -27.14 -5.51
CA ILE A 76 -18.37 -27.05 -4.28
C ILE A 76 -18.71 -28.21 -3.35
N VAL A 77 -17.68 -28.93 -2.89
CA VAL A 77 -17.75 -29.99 -1.87
C VAL A 77 -17.36 -29.41 -0.50
N SER A 78 -16.29 -28.58 -0.46
CA SER A 78 -15.84 -27.93 0.78
C SER A 78 -15.01 -26.70 0.49
N GLY A 79 -15.04 -25.71 1.40
CA GLY A 79 -14.30 -24.45 1.29
C GLY A 79 -14.82 -23.55 0.18
N THR A 80 -14.09 -22.45 -0.09
CA THR A 80 -14.32 -21.54 -1.23
C THR A 80 -12.96 -21.09 -1.78
N MET A 81 -12.87 -20.86 -3.09
CA MET A 81 -11.62 -20.36 -3.71
C MET A 81 -11.17 -19.01 -3.12
N ALA A 82 -12.13 -18.10 -2.90
CA ALA A 82 -11.90 -16.80 -2.26
C ALA A 82 -11.42 -16.91 -0.80
N GLY A 83 -11.80 -17.99 -0.10
CA GLY A 83 -11.41 -18.24 1.29
C GLY A 83 -10.00 -18.78 1.48
N ILE A 84 -9.29 -19.14 0.41
CA ILE A 84 -7.94 -19.68 0.51
C ILE A 84 -6.95 -18.53 0.79
N ASN A 85 -6.28 -18.60 1.93
CA ASN A 85 -5.17 -17.68 2.20
C ASN A 85 -3.88 -18.17 1.51
N TRP A 86 -3.70 -17.77 0.26
CA TRP A 86 -2.56 -18.18 -0.57
C TRP A 86 -1.18 -17.83 -0.01
N ALA A 87 -1.11 -16.96 1.03
CA ALA A 87 0.14 -16.66 1.73
C ALA A 87 0.61 -17.82 2.66
N ASN A 88 -0.30 -18.72 3.05
CA ASN A 88 -0.02 -19.82 3.97
C ASN A 88 0.39 -21.12 3.24
N GLY A 89 0.96 -21.02 2.02
CA GLY A 89 1.49 -22.17 1.27
C GLY A 89 2.65 -22.90 1.94
N PRO A 90 3.12 -24.01 1.33
CA PRO A 90 2.82 -24.45 -0.04
C PRO A 90 1.45 -25.11 -0.19
N TYR A 91 0.92 -25.05 -1.43
CA TYR A 91 -0.34 -25.69 -1.79
C TYR A 91 -0.13 -26.76 -2.86
N PHE A 92 -1.02 -27.75 -2.86
CA PHE A 92 -0.98 -28.87 -3.81
C PHE A 92 -2.36 -29.01 -4.44
N ILE A 93 -2.39 -29.32 -5.72
CA ILE A 93 -3.61 -29.72 -6.41
C ILE A 93 -3.66 -31.24 -6.43
N LYS A 94 -4.74 -31.81 -5.91
CA LYS A 94 -5.08 -33.22 -6.03
C LYS A 94 -6.26 -33.37 -6.95
N THR A 95 -6.12 -34.20 -7.97
CA THR A 95 -7.21 -34.58 -8.87
C THR A 95 -7.52 -36.07 -8.69
N GLU A 96 -8.79 -36.39 -8.57
CA GLU A 96 -9.31 -37.72 -8.47
C GLU A 96 -10.31 -37.87 -9.63
N THR A 97 -10.03 -38.77 -10.59
CA THR A 97 -10.81 -38.92 -11.80
C THR A 97 -11.53 -40.26 -11.79
N ASP A 98 -12.82 -40.21 -11.98
CA ASP A 98 -13.74 -41.32 -12.21
C ASP A 98 -13.91 -41.46 -13.75
N ILE A 99 -13.26 -42.49 -14.32
CA ILE A 99 -13.19 -42.67 -15.77
C ILE A 99 -14.49 -43.22 -16.40
N ASP A 100 -15.34 -43.83 -15.59
CA ASP A 100 -16.60 -44.46 -16.00
C ASP A 100 -17.81 -43.60 -15.59
N ASN A 101 -17.57 -42.50 -14.85
CA ASN A 101 -18.59 -41.63 -14.26
C ASN A 101 -19.61 -42.41 -13.40
N ASN A 102 -19.08 -43.34 -12.59
CA ASN A 102 -19.87 -44.25 -11.72
C ASN A 102 -19.77 -43.88 -10.24
N ALA A 103 -19.18 -42.72 -9.91
CA ALA A 103 -18.89 -42.20 -8.56
C ALA A 103 -17.74 -42.96 -7.84
N SER A 104 -16.93 -43.72 -8.56
CA SER A 104 -15.69 -44.33 -8.07
C SER A 104 -14.48 -43.66 -8.73
N TYR A 105 -13.54 -43.15 -7.95
CA TYR A 105 -12.38 -42.44 -8.48
C TYR A 105 -11.22 -43.40 -8.69
N ASP A 106 -10.90 -43.70 -9.96
CA ASP A 106 -9.92 -44.72 -10.36
C ASP A 106 -8.49 -44.20 -10.52
N VAL A 107 -8.38 -42.91 -10.84
CA VAL A 107 -7.10 -42.25 -11.12
C VAL A 107 -6.91 -41.07 -10.19
N THR A 108 -5.78 -41.05 -9.47
CA THR A 108 -5.42 -39.98 -8.57
C THR A 108 -4.06 -39.39 -8.94
N ALA A 109 -3.97 -38.08 -9.02
CA ALA A 109 -2.72 -37.35 -9.20
C ALA A 109 -2.63 -36.20 -8.19
N THR A 110 -1.42 -35.90 -7.72
CA THR A 110 -1.17 -34.74 -6.85
C THR A 110 0.10 -34.03 -7.31
N SER A 111 0.04 -32.72 -7.46
CA SER A 111 1.20 -31.89 -7.79
C SER A 111 1.19 -30.59 -7.01
N GLN A 112 2.38 -30.07 -6.73
CA GLN A 112 2.51 -28.76 -6.08
C GLN A 112 2.09 -27.65 -7.01
N LEU A 113 1.32 -26.69 -6.50
CA LEU A 113 1.01 -25.46 -7.20
C LEU A 113 2.22 -24.51 -7.12
N LEU A 114 2.83 -24.26 -8.27
CA LEU A 114 3.96 -23.34 -8.40
C LEU A 114 3.44 -21.98 -8.89
N SER A 115 4.03 -20.90 -8.36
CA SER A 115 3.68 -19.54 -8.77
C SER A 115 4.08 -19.29 -10.22
N THR A 116 3.16 -18.73 -11.01
CA THR A 116 3.51 -18.15 -12.31
C THR A 116 4.22 -16.81 -12.11
N PRO A 117 5.09 -16.35 -13.02
CA PRO A 117 5.76 -15.04 -12.91
C PRO A 117 4.77 -13.88 -12.73
N TYR A 118 3.59 -13.96 -13.33
CA TYR A 118 2.53 -12.95 -13.21
C TYR A 118 1.91 -12.93 -11.81
N ALA A 119 1.71 -14.08 -11.18
CA ALA A 119 1.20 -14.18 -9.81
C ALA A 119 2.23 -13.69 -8.77
N LEU A 120 3.52 -13.90 -9.02
CA LEU A 120 4.60 -13.32 -8.19
C LEU A 120 4.62 -11.80 -8.29
N TYR A 121 4.40 -11.24 -9.47
CA TYR A 121 4.29 -9.79 -9.67
C TYR A 121 3.02 -9.22 -9.02
N ALA A 122 1.87 -9.87 -9.20
CA ALA A 122 0.61 -9.47 -8.58
C ALA A 122 0.65 -9.57 -7.05
N LYS A 123 1.35 -10.55 -6.48
CA LYS A 123 1.61 -10.64 -5.03
C LYS A 123 2.47 -9.46 -4.55
N SER A 124 3.48 -9.06 -5.31
CA SER A 124 4.27 -7.85 -5.04
C SER A 124 3.43 -6.57 -5.15
N ALA A 125 2.49 -6.51 -6.10
CA ALA A 125 1.62 -5.38 -6.33
C ALA A 125 0.40 -5.34 -5.38
N GLY A 126 -0.15 -6.48 -5.02
CA GLY A 126 -1.30 -6.60 -4.10
C GLY A 126 -0.92 -6.51 -2.61
N ASN A 127 0.33 -6.84 -2.27
CA ASN A 127 0.95 -6.53 -0.99
C ASN A 127 1.70 -5.19 -1.02
N ALA A 128 1.53 -4.41 -2.06
CA ALA A 128 1.79 -3.00 -2.01
C ALA A 128 0.70 -2.33 -1.16
N THR A 129 0.71 -2.55 0.16
CA THR A 129 0.71 -1.39 1.03
C THR A 129 1.77 -0.48 0.41
N PRO A 130 1.41 0.75 -0.02
CA PRO A 130 2.39 1.63 -0.60
C PRO A 130 3.58 1.66 0.36
N SER A 131 4.73 1.12 -0.06
CA SER A 131 6.02 1.25 0.59
C SER A 131 6.26 0.61 1.97
N GLY A 132 5.52 -0.36 2.44
CA GLY A 132 5.76 -0.96 3.78
C GLY A 132 5.66 0.03 4.94
N PHE A 133 4.90 1.11 4.77
CA PHE A 133 4.50 2.05 5.80
C PHE A 133 3.17 1.62 6.41
N THR A 134 3.01 1.83 7.73
CA THR A 134 1.74 1.64 8.44
C THR A 134 0.88 2.91 8.38
N HIS A 135 1.50 4.06 8.14
CA HIS A 135 0.86 5.37 8.00
C HIS A 135 0.84 5.84 6.54
N TYR A 136 0.05 6.89 6.24
CA TYR A 136 -0.08 7.47 4.90
C TYR A 136 -0.09 9.00 4.91
N LEU A 137 0.27 9.60 3.78
CA LEU A 137 0.25 11.06 3.64
C LEU A 137 -1.18 11.60 3.76
N GLY A 138 -1.35 12.63 4.59
CA GLY A 138 -2.65 13.23 4.91
C GLY A 138 -3.37 12.55 6.08
N GLU A 139 -2.77 11.58 6.75
CA GLU A 139 -3.30 10.99 7.98
C GLU A 139 -3.18 11.99 9.15
N ALA A 140 -4.25 12.07 9.96
CA ALA A 140 -4.19 12.79 11.23
C ALA A 140 -3.47 11.94 12.28
N TYR A 141 -2.32 12.39 12.75
CA TYR A 141 -1.47 11.64 13.66
C TYR A 141 -0.77 12.56 14.67
N LEU A 142 -0.72 12.16 15.94
CA LEU A 142 -0.04 12.89 17.03
C LEU A 142 -0.32 14.41 17.09
N GLY A 143 -1.56 14.81 16.75
CA GLY A 143 -1.98 16.22 16.81
C GLY A 143 -1.62 17.05 15.56
N GLY A 144 -1.20 16.41 14.47
CA GLY A 144 -0.91 17.04 13.20
C GLY A 144 -1.39 16.19 12.02
N ILE A 145 -0.98 16.58 10.81
CA ILE A 145 -1.22 15.86 9.56
C ILE A 145 0.13 15.41 9.00
N ILE A 146 0.25 14.12 8.68
CA ILE A 146 1.46 13.56 8.07
C ILE A 146 1.63 14.12 6.65
N PHE A 147 2.81 14.71 6.39
CA PHE A 147 3.16 15.21 5.05
C PHE A 147 4.42 14.57 4.45
N GLU A 148 5.18 13.82 5.23
CA GLU A 148 6.36 13.08 4.76
C GLU A 148 6.44 11.75 5.50
N LEU A 149 6.84 10.68 4.79
CA LEU A 149 7.12 9.36 5.35
C LEU A 149 8.39 8.80 4.72
N TYR A 150 9.25 8.21 5.53
CA TYR A 150 10.47 7.55 5.06
C TYR A 150 10.87 6.39 5.99
N LYS A 151 11.69 5.48 5.46
CA LYS A 151 12.35 4.46 6.28
C LYS A 151 13.70 4.99 6.74
N GLY A 152 13.91 5.00 8.03
CA GLY A 152 15.20 5.34 8.63
C GLY A 152 16.26 4.25 8.39
N SER A 153 17.50 4.56 8.73
CA SER A 153 18.60 3.57 8.71
C SER A 153 18.41 2.44 9.73
N ASP A 154 17.55 2.65 10.71
CA ASP A 154 17.08 1.68 11.70
C ASP A 154 16.01 0.71 11.14
N GLY A 155 15.56 0.91 9.89
CA GLY A 155 14.49 0.15 9.24
C GLY A 155 13.08 0.50 9.74
N LEU A 156 12.94 1.44 10.69
CA LEU A 156 11.66 1.87 11.21
C LEU A 156 11.01 2.93 10.31
N GLU A 157 9.72 3.13 10.50
CA GLU A 157 8.95 4.17 9.85
C GLU A 157 9.13 5.50 10.59
N HIS A 158 9.51 6.52 9.86
CA HIS A 158 9.61 7.90 10.31
C HIS A 158 8.76 8.79 9.45
N GLY A 159 8.38 9.95 9.97
CA GLY A 159 7.60 10.91 9.22
C GLY A 159 7.62 12.30 9.83
N LEU A 160 7.15 13.26 9.05
CA LEU A 160 6.95 14.63 9.49
C LEU A 160 5.47 14.95 9.49
N ILE A 161 5.04 15.68 10.54
CA ILE A 161 3.65 16.17 10.67
C ILE A 161 3.63 17.69 10.69
N VAL A 162 2.57 18.27 10.14
CA VAL A 162 2.28 19.70 10.22
C VAL A 162 1.14 19.93 11.20
N ALA A 163 1.20 21.03 11.96
CA ALA A 163 0.18 21.39 12.94
C ALA A 163 -1.20 21.63 12.27
N LEU A 164 -2.29 21.37 13.01
CA LEU A 164 -3.67 21.57 12.55
C LEU A 164 -4.05 23.06 12.42
N THR A 165 -3.24 23.94 12.99
CA THR A 165 -3.47 25.39 12.99
C THR A 165 -2.25 26.10 12.44
N GLU A 166 -2.47 27.08 11.58
CA GLU A 166 -1.44 27.96 11.07
C GLU A 166 -1.25 29.18 11.98
N GLN A 167 0.00 29.62 12.15
CA GLN A 167 0.29 30.89 12.80
C GLN A 167 -0.06 32.06 11.85
N VAL A 168 -1.13 32.76 12.15
CA VAL A 168 -1.66 33.83 11.27
C VAL A 168 -1.03 35.20 11.52
N THR A 169 -0.21 35.37 12.57
CA THR A 169 0.49 36.63 12.83
C THR A 169 1.95 36.53 12.49
N THR A 170 2.49 37.53 11.79
CA THR A 170 3.89 37.58 11.43
C THR A 170 4.79 37.56 12.68
N LYS A 171 5.81 36.72 12.66
CA LYS A 171 6.87 36.68 13.68
C LYS A 171 8.20 37.02 13.03
N LYS A 172 9.08 37.69 13.78
CA LYS A 172 10.46 37.83 13.36
C LYS A 172 11.16 36.49 13.48
N TRP A 173 12.07 36.22 12.53
CA TRP A 173 12.94 35.04 12.62
C TRP A 173 13.87 35.15 13.83
N GLN A 174 14.41 36.37 14.07
CA GLN A 174 15.36 36.69 15.14
C GLN A 174 15.23 38.18 15.50
N ASN A 175 15.53 38.58 16.75
CA ASN A 175 15.52 39.97 17.18
C ASN A 175 16.83 40.67 16.88
N THR A 176 17.96 39.95 16.98
CA THR A 176 19.32 40.47 16.78
C THR A 176 19.98 39.77 15.59
N GLY A 177 20.72 40.50 14.77
CA GLY A 177 21.44 39.95 13.63
C GLY A 177 22.72 39.26 14.05
N VAL A 178 22.62 38.12 14.74
CA VAL A 178 23.76 37.33 15.24
C VAL A 178 23.70 35.92 14.64
N LEU A 179 24.84 35.43 14.17
CA LEU A 179 24.98 34.05 13.68
C LEU A 179 24.70 33.06 14.82
N VAL A 180 23.68 32.19 14.59
CA VAL A 180 23.32 31.15 15.56
C VAL A 180 23.73 29.75 15.07
N ASN A 181 24.26 29.63 13.85
CA ASN A 181 24.69 28.39 13.23
C ASN A 181 23.57 27.36 13.02
N ALA A 182 22.33 27.81 12.91
CA ALA A 182 21.17 27.00 12.55
C ALA A 182 21.14 26.76 11.04
N ASN A 183 22.16 26.11 10.49
CA ASN A 183 22.46 26.09 9.05
C ASN A 183 22.22 24.75 8.35
N ARG A 184 21.57 23.76 9.01
CA ARG A 184 21.17 22.52 8.36
C ARG A 184 19.94 22.75 7.51
N THR A 185 20.04 22.42 6.22
CA THR A 185 18.91 22.59 5.29
C THR A 185 17.84 21.52 5.47
N GLU A 186 18.21 20.36 6.02
CA GLU A 186 17.39 19.15 6.13
C GLU A 186 16.88 18.86 7.54
N ASP A 187 17.31 19.61 8.57
CA ASP A 187 17.12 19.23 9.97
C ASP A 187 16.65 20.40 10.84
N GLY A 188 15.35 20.62 10.87
CA GLY A 188 14.69 21.64 11.69
C GLY A 188 14.78 21.35 13.19
N VAL A 189 14.84 20.07 13.56
CA VAL A 189 14.99 19.65 14.97
C VAL A 189 16.33 20.11 15.53
N TYR A 190 17.40 20.01 14.73
CA TYR A 190 18.74 20.53 15.12
C TYR A 190 18.77 22.05 15.15
N ASN A 191 18.17 22.71 14.17
CA ASN A 191 18.25 24.16 14.00
C ASN A 191 17.49 24.93 15.09
N THR A 192 16.24 24.50 15.37
CA THR A 192 15.32 25.27 16.23
C THR A 192 15.88 25.58 17.64
N PRO A 193 16.53 24.66 18.34
CA PRO A 193 17.14 24.95 19.66
C PRO A 193 18.27 25.99 19.63
N LEU A 194 18.93 26.17 18.49
CA LEU A 194 19.99 27.16 18.32
C LEU A 194 19.43 28.59 18.17
N MET A 195 18.14 28.72 17.82
CA MET A 195 17.46 30.00 17.60
C MET A 195 17.01 30.65 18.92
N THR A 196 17.94 30.90 19.85
CA THR A 196 17.64 31.32 21.22
C THR A 196 17.01 32.72 21.37
N ASP A 197 17.21 33.61 20.36
CA ASP A 197 16.62 34.97 20.32
C ASP A 197 15.57 35.10 19.22
N SER A 198 14.83 34.02 18.96
CA SER A 198 13.85 33.94 17.89
C SER A 198 12.41 34.00 18.40
N PRO A 199 11.63 35.04 18.04
CA PRO A 199 10.20 35.06 18.29
C PRO A 199 9.44 33.92 17.57
N ALA A 200 9.93 33.48 16.41
CA ALA A 200 9.36 32.32 15.70
C ALA A 200 9.58 31.02 16.47
N ALA A 201 10.82 30.74 16.91
CA ALA A 201 11.12 29.55 17.70
C ALA A 201 10.41 29.57 19.07
N THR A 202 10.33 30.74 19.71
CA THR A 202 9.58 30.94 20.97
C THR A 202 8.10 30.57 20.78
N TYR A 203 7.48 30.99 19.70
CA TYR A 203 6.10 30.62 19.40
C TYR A 203 5.96 29.08 19.23
N ILE A 204 6.84 28.44 18.46
CA ILE A 204 6.79 26.99 18.25
C ILE A 204 6.87 26.24 19.59
N ALA A 205 7.70 26.70 20.51
CA ALA A 205 7.81 26.11 21.86
C ALA A 205 6.46 26.10 22.62
N THR A 206 5.53 27.02 22.31
CA THR A 206 4.20 27.05 22.94
C THR A 206 3.27 25.94 22.44
N LEU A 207 3.58 25.27 21.33
CA LEU A 207 2.80 24.17 20.77
C LEU A 207 3.03 22.86 21.52
N GLY A 208 4.05 22.78 22.35
CA GLY A 208 4.38 21.60 23.14
C GLY A 208 5.66 20.89 22.70
N THR A 209 6.00 19.84 23.43
CA THR A 209 7.21 19.05 23.17
C THR A 209 7.14 18.34 21.82
N GLY A 210 8.25 18.36 21.08
CA GLY A 210 8.38 17.69 19.78
C GLY A 210 8.04 18.58 18.57
N TRP A 211 7.44 19.76 18.79
CA TRP A 211 7.25 20.74 17.72
C TRP A 211 8.51 21.58 17.51
N TYR A 212 8.82 21.85 16.25
CA TYR A 212 9.97 22.67 15.86
C TYR A 212 9.66 23.48 14.59
N LEU A 213 10.45 24.51 14.32
CA LEU A 213 10.36 25.27 13.09
C LEU A 213 11.03 24.46 11.96
N PRO A 214 10.33 24.13 10.88
CA PRO A 214 10.87 23.27 9.85
C PRO A 214 12.10 23.88 9.16
N SER A 215 13.03 23.05 8.71
CA SER A 215 14.12 23.46 7.83
C SER A 215 13.60 23.84 6.43
N ILE A 216 14.48 24.38 5.60
CA ILE A 216 14.07 24.80 4.24
C ILE A 216 13.66 23.60 3.36
N ASP A 217 14.36 22.47 3.49
CA ASP A 217 14.04 21.26 2.74
C ASP A 217 12.73 20.59 3.26
N GLU A 218 12.48 20.64 4.56
CA GLU A 218 11.23 20.15 5.16
C GLU A 218 10.04 21.00 4.71
N LEU A 219 10.18 22.33 4.58
CA LEU A 219 9.14 23.19 3.97
C LEU A 219 8.91 22.86 2.50
N GLY A 220 9.97 22.55 1.76
CA GLY A 220 9.85 22.07 0.39
C GLY A 220 9.02 20.80 0.29
N LYS A 221 9.28 19.81 1.15
CA LYS A 221 8.50 18.57 1.23
C LYS A 221 7.03 18.83 1.58
N LEU A 222 6.77 19.73 2.56
CA LEU A 222 5.41 20.14 2.90
C LEU A 222 4.70 20.77 1.70
N TYR A 223 5.36 21.65 0.97
CA TYR A 223 4.81 22.27 -0.23
C TYR A 223 4.46 21.25 -1.31
N TYR A 224 5.34 20.31 -1.64
CA TYR A 224 5.08 19.28 -2.64
C TYR A 224 3.95 18.33 -2.24
N ASN A 225 3.83 18.03 -0.95
CA ASN A 225 2.79 17.14 -0.41
C ASN A 225 1.54 17.89 0.11
N ARG A 226 1.44 19.22 -0.10
CA ARG A 226 0.35 20.05 0.41
C ARG A 226 -1.04 19.61 -0.04
N TYR A 227 -1.17 18.89 -1.14
CA TYR A 227 -2.46 18.36 -1.58
C TYR A 227 -3.07 17.44 -0.52
N TYR A 228 -2.33 16.51 0.01
CA TYR A 228 -2.77 15.57 1.03
C TYR A 228 -3.09 16.30 2.34
N VAL A 229 -2.24 17.22 2.74
CA VAL A 229 -2.41 18.06 3.95
C VAL A 229 -3.67 18.91 3.85
N GLN A 230 -3.85 19.67 2.77
CA GLN A 230 -5.01 20.53 2.56
C GLN A 230 -6.32 19.74 2.55
N LYS A 231 -6.32 18.56 1.93
CA LYS A 231 -7.47 17.67 1.92
C LYS A 231 -7.84 17.20 3.33
N ALA A 232 -6.85 16.81 4.14
CA ALA A 232 -7.04 16.36 5.51
C ALA A 232 -7.48 17.51 6.44
N LEU A 233 -6.83 18.66 6.37
CA LEU A 233 -7.22 19.85 7.14
C LEU A 233 -8.67 20.25 6.86
N ARG A 234 -9.07 20.28 5.58
CA ARG A 234 -10.47 20.61 5.19
C ARG A 234 -11.45 19.58 5.72
N ALA A 235 -11.13 18.28 5.63
CA ALA A 235 -12.00 17.22 6.14
C ALA A 235 -12.17 17.29 7.66
N GLY A 236 -11.12 17.70 8.38
CA GLY A 236 -11.13 17.90 9.84
C GLY A 236 -11.71 19.25 10.30
N GLY A 237 -12.13 20.14 9.38
CA GLY A 237 -12.60 21.49 9.74
C GLY A 237 -11.51 22.43 10.27
N ASN A 238 -10.24 22.12 10.00
CA ASN A 238 -9.08 22.89 10.46
C ASN A 238 -8.72 24.04 9.50
N THR A 239 -7.87 24.95 9.97
CA THR A 239 -7.34 26.03 9.14
C THR A 239 -6.45 25.49 8.03
N LEU A 240 -6.72 25.89 6.79
CA LEU A 240 -5.91 25.47 5.65
C LEU A 240 -4.58 26.22 5.63
N LEU A 241 -3.52 25.57 5.14
CA LEU A 241 -2.28 26.26 4.84
C LEU A 241 -2.53 27.34 3.79
N SER A 242 -2.01 28.54 4.00
CA SER A 242 -2.11 29.60 3.03
C SER A 242 -1.33 29.25 1.75
N SER A 243 -1.99 29.41 0.60
CA SER A 243 -1.37 29.20 -0.71
C SER A 243 -0.56 30.40 -1.18
N THR A 244 -0.56 31.51 -0.43
CA THR A 244 0.11 32.77 -0.78
C THR A 244 1.05 33.27 0.30
N ALA A 245 1.21 32.52 1.39
CA ALA A 245 2.09 32.90 2.50
C ALA A 245 3.53 32.55 2.24
N ASN A 246 4.40 33.32 2.89
CA ASN A 246 5.80 33.04 3.04
C ASN A 246 6.02 32.44 4.42
N TYR A 247 6.62 31.26 4.46
CA TYR A 247 6.91 30.55 5.70
C TYR A 247 8.40 30.60 6.04
N TRP A 248 8.71 31.06 7.26
CA TRP A 248 10.06 30.98 7.79
C TRP A 248 10.51 29.53 7.91
N SER A 249 11.73 29.26 7.46
CA SER A 249 12.43 28.05 7.87
C SER A 249 13.29 28.30 9.10
N SER A 250 13.73 27.24 9.76
CA SER A 250 14.75 27.32 10.81
C SER A 250 16.17 27.47 10.25
N THR A 251 16.34 27.42 8.92
CA THR A 251 17.64 27.43 8.27
C THR A 251 18.15 28.85 8.13
N GLU A 252 19.24 29.15 8.82
CA GLU A 252 19.97 30.41 8.73
C GLU A 252 20.75 30.47 7.44
N PHE A 253 20.72 31.62 6.75
CA PHE A 253 21.60 31.88 5.61
C PHE A 253 22.87 32.62 6.05
N ASN A 254 22.70 33.65 6.87
CA ASN A 254 23.78 34.40 7.51
C ASN A 254 23.24 35.20 8.72
N ALA A 255 24.08 36.00 9.38
CA ALA A 255 23.68 36.77 10.56
C ALA A 255 22.48 37.73 10.32
N ALA A 256 22.16 38.11 9.07
CA ALA A 256 21.10 39.06 8.74
C ALA A 256 19.88 38.42 8.07
N TYR A 257 20.03 37.23 7.51
CA TYR A 257 19.01 36.59 6.68
C TYR A 257 18.84 35.11 7.00
N ALA A 258 17.59 34.63 6.87
CA ALA A 258 17.23 33.22 6.93
C ALA A 258 16.48 32.81 5.67
N TYR A 259 16.38 31.51 5.43
CA TYR A 259 15.60 31.01 4.31
C TYR A 259 14.10 31.08 4.59
N VAL A 260 13.35 31.44 3.56
CA VAL A 260 11.89 31.51 3.52
C VAL A 260 11.40 30.67 2.35
N PHE A 261 10.30 29.98 2.51
CA PHE A 261 9.62 29.27 1.44
C PHE A 261 8.32 29.99 1.05
N ASP A 262 8.23 30.41 -0.20
CA ASP A 262 7.05 31.05 -0.77
C ASP A 262 6.07 30.00 -1.32
N PHE A 263 4.93 29.84 -0.66
CA PHE A 263 3.88 28.90 -1.10
C PHE A 263 3.08 29.37 -2.30
N ASN A 264 3.25 30.62 -2.74
CA ASN A 264 2.64 31.10 -3.97
C ASN A 264 3.45 30.65 -5.21
N SER A 265 4.77 30.78 -5.15
CA SER A 265 5.65 30.48 -6.27
C SER A 265 6.28 29.07 -6.20
N GLY A 266 6.38 28.48 -5.00
CA GLY A 266 7.04 27.19 -4.77
C GLY A 266 8.56 27.30 -4.71
N PHE A 267 9.11 28.47 -4.45
CA PHE A 267 10.55 28.72 -4.39
C PHE A 267 11.00 29.13 -2.99
N ALA A 268 12.24 28.76 -2.66
CA ALA A 268 12.93 29.27 -1.49
C ALA A 268 13.73 30.54 -1.85
N TYR A 269 13.79 31.47 -0.92
CA TYR A 269 14.64 32.67 -1.01
C TYR A 269 15.10 33.07 0.39
N THR A 270 15.93 34.11 0.49
CA THR A 270 16.43 34.65 1.78
C THR A 270 15.76 35.98 2.09
N ASN A 271 15.37 36.16 3.35
CA ASN A 271 14.68 37.39 3.83
C ASN A 271 15.22 37.80 5.21
#